data_cc747f8834d7f70aff28a481d1564519
#
_entry.id   cc747f8834d7f70aff28a481d1564519
#
_cell.length_a   1.000
_cell.length_b   1.000
_cell.length_c   1.000
_cell.angle_alpha   90.00
_cell.angle_beta   90.00
_cell.angle_gamma   90.00
#
_symmetry.space_group_name_H-M   'P 1'
#
loop_
_entity.id
_entity.type
_entity.pdbx_description
1 polymer ?
#
loop_
_entity_poly.entity_id
_entity_poly.type
_entity_poly.pdbx_seq_one_letter_code
_entity_poly.pdbx_strand_id
1 'polypeptide(L)'
;MKPNLYICHTAYQVLVDLLRAGRCACENGPHTMVLSASVPDTAALAARLDAAGVVKTVIVDETKWPGTVTGPFAHQRAARAFEKLCGWKFDRAAYENVYIHNDWSVLGRYMQDCRAGYILCEDTFGSTLGPDQHLVTDQRAAADFAAKQRGKGYLYWGDSPWCVRIESEDAARCTLFPAARMVTDSKAILLESLTDAEKALVRRIFLTQPLPEKADGATLLLPRSFVADGLMTQGQQDAMFKAVAKKYAVGPLFIKTHPRDMTDYKALFPDATVLERTMPSEVLNFCLPFHFARAVTVQSFVLRGFTAADEKIHLTLDEAKKLV
;
A
#
# COMPACT_ATOMS: atom_id res chain seq x y z
N MET A 1 -6.24 9.64 25.80
CA MET A 1 -5.44 8.65 25.02
C MET A 1 -4.36 9.41 24.28
N LYS A 2 -3.13 8.88 24.20
CA LYS A 2 -2.05 9.48 23.39
C LYS A 2 -2.33 9.29 21.90
N PRO A 3 -1.74 10.10 21.02
CA PRO A 3 -1.85 9.86 19.57
C PRO A 3 -1.18 8.54 19.17
N ASN A 4 -1.65 7.96 18.08
CA ASN A 4 -0.98 6.85 17.41
C ASN A 4 0.03 7.39 16.39
N LEU A 5 1.04 6.56 16.07
CA LEU A 5 1.97 6.76 14.97
C LEU A 5 1.66 5.73 13.87
N TYR A 6 1.51 6.20 12.65
CA TYR A 6 1.31 5.39 11.45
C TYR A 6 2.48 5.58 10.50
N ILE A 7 3.06 4.50 9.96
CA ILE A 7 4.20 4.56 9.01
C ILE A 7 3.76 3.96 7.69
N CYS A 8 3.66 4.80 6.66
CA CYS A 8 3.09 4.48 5.36
C CYS A 8 4.10 4.61 4.22
N HIS A 9 4.16 3.60 3.34
CA HIS A 9 5.00 3.54 2.14
C HIS A 9 4.17 3.54 0.85
N THR A 10 2.85 3.41 0.95
CA THR A 10 1.94 3.37 -0.21
C THR A 10 0.69 4.21 0.04
N ALA A 11 0.04 4.66 -1.02
CA ALA A 11 -1.22 5.39 -0.91
C ALA A 11 -2.35 4.54 -0.30
N TYR A 12 -2.33 3.21 -0.49
CA TYR A 12 -3.26 2.28 0.15
C TYR A 12 -3.10 2.30 1.68
N GLN A 13 -1.87 2.23 2.18
CA GLN A 13 -1.59 2.30 3.62
C GLN A 13 -2.04 3.63 4.21
N VAL A 14 -1.80 4.73 3.48
CA VAL A 14 -2.31 6.06 3.89
C VAL A 14 -3.83 6.07 3.99
N LEU A 15 -4.55 5.46 3.02
CA LEU A 15 -6.01 5.36 3.06
C LEU A 15 -6.50 4.61 4.31
N VAL A 16 -5.95 3.43 4.55
CA VAL A 16 -6.35 2.58 5.70
C VAL A 16 -6.07 3.28 7.02
N ASP A 17 -4.86 3.83 7.18
CA ASP A 17 -4.45 4.44 8.44
C ASP A 17 -5.12 5.80 8.69
N LEU A 18 -5.47 6.55 7.63
CA LEU A 18 -6.31 7.74 7.75
C LEU A 18 -7.70 7.42 8.31
N LEU A 19 -8.32 6.35 7.81
CA LEU A 19 -9.63 5.90 8.27
C LEU A 19 -9.57 5.39 9.72
N ARG A 20 -8.53 4.65 10.08
CA ARG A 20 -8.27 4.24 11.47
C ARG A 20 -8.07 5.45 12.38
N ALA A 21 -7.27 6.41 11.97
CA ALA A 21 -7.02 7.63 12.71
C ALA A 21 -8.32 8.42 12.94
N GLY A 22 -9.16 8.54 11.91
CA GLY A 22 -10.46 9.22 12.01
C GLY A 22 -11.45 8.56 12.96
N ARG A 23 -11.35 7.24 13.15
CA ARG A 23 -12.22 6.47 14.09
C ARG A 23 -11.68 6.40 15.51
N CYS A 24 -10.42 6.78 15.71
CA CYS A 24 -9.77 6.73 17.02
C CYS A 24 -9.76 8.11 17.66
N ALA A 25 -10.52 8.28 18.75
CA ALA A 25 -10.52 9.54 19.49
C ALA A 25 -9.16 9.77 20.17
N CYS A 26 -8.55 10.92 19.92
CA CYS A 26 -7.35 11.37 20.62
C CYS A 26 -7.57 12.72 21.28
N GLU A 27 -7.34 12.78 22.58
CA GLU A 27 -7.54 14.01 23.40
C GLU A 27 -6.33 14.96 23.30
N ASN A 28 -5.18 14.43 22.91
CA ASN A 28 -3.88 15.14 22.95
C ASN A 28 -3.40 15.60 21.57
N GLY A 29 -4.31 15.93 20.67
CA GLY A 29 -4.00 16.43 19.33
C GLY A 29 -4.10 15.36 18.24
N PRO A 30 -3.80 15.68 16.98
CA PRO A 30 -3.94 14.76 15.87
C PRO A 30 -2.93 13.60 15.97
N HIS A 31 -3.28 12.46 15.41
CA HIS A 31 -2.36 11.36 15.22
C HIS A 31 -1.19 11.77 14.31
N THR A 32 -0.08 11.04 14.37
CA THR A 32 1.08 11.29 13.49
C THR A 32 1.13 10.26 12.37
N MET A 33 1.31 10.72 11.14
CA MET A 33 1.51 9.85 9.97
C MET A 33 2.86 10.15 9.32
N VAL A 34 3.75 9.18 9.36
CA VAL A 34 5.04 9.22 8.66
C VAL A 34 4.84 8.70 7.25
N LEU A 35 5.14 9.53 6.27
CA LEU A 35 5.10 9.19 4.86
C LEU A 35 6.51 8.94 4.35
N SER A 36 6.77 7.77 3.80
CA SER A 36 7.97 7.53 3.02
C SER A 36 7.99 8.46 1.79
N ALA A 37 9.13 9.05 1.49
CA ALA A 37 9.30 9.83 0.26
C ALA A 37 9.13 9.01 -1.03
N SER A 38 9.06 7.67 -0.92
CA SER A 38 8.74 6.77 -2.04
C SER A 38 7.26 6.81 -2.46
N VAL A 39 6.37 7.34 -1.63
CA VAL A 39 4.97 7.58 -2.00
C VAL A 39 4.91 8.65 -3.09
N PRO A 40 4.29 8.41 -4.24
CA PRO A 40 4.20 9.42 -5.29
C PRO A 40 3.51 10.69 -4.79
N ASP A 41 4.01 11.87 -5.23
CA ASP A 41 3.48 13.18 -4.87
C ASP A 41 3.32 13.40 -3.35
N THR A 42 4.25 12.84 -2.57
CA THR A 42 4.21 12.79 -1.09
C THR A 42 3.98 14.17 -0.48
N ALA A 43 4.62 15.22 -0.97
CA ALA A 43 4.47 16.57 -0.43
C ALA A 43 3.03 17.11 -0.61
N ALA A 44 2.45 16.92 -1.78
CA ALA A 44 1.07 17.34 -2.05
C ALA A 44 0.05 16.51 -1.26
N LEU A 45 0.29 15.21 -1.10
CA LEU A 45 -0.53 14.33 -0.27
C LEU A 45 -0.45 14.74 1.20
N ALA A 46 0.75 14.99 1.72
CA ALA A 46 0.95 15.46 3.09
C ALA A 46 0.20 16.76 3.37
N ALA A 47 0.29 17.74 2.47
CA ALA A 47 -0.44 19.00 2.62
C ALA A 47 -1.96 18.80 2.71
N ARG A 48 -2.55 17.88 1.92
CA ARG A 48 -3.98 17.58 1.99
C ARG A 48 -4.37 16.86 3.29
N LEU A 49 -3.52 15.95 3.78
CA LEU A 49 -3.70 15.25 5.05
C LEU A 49 -3.66 16.21 6.24
N ASP A 50 -2.67 17.09 6.28
CA ASP A 50 -2.53 18.11 7.33
C ASP A 50 -3.71 19.10 7.32
N ALA A 51 -4.15 19.53 6.13
CA ALA A 51 -5.32 20.39 5.99
C ALA A 51 -6.63 19.71 6.43
N ALA A 52 -6.68 18.38 6.41
CA ALA A 52 -7.83 17.63 6.92
C ALA A 52 -7.90 17.59 8.45
N GLY A 53 -6.78 17.79 9.15
CA GLY A 53 -6.71 17.90 10.62
C GLY A 53 -6.85 16.58 11.38
N VAL A 54 -6.96 15.43 10.69
CA VAL A 54 -7.07 14.10 11.31
C VAL A 54 -5.71 13.57 11.74
N VAL A 55 -4.69 13.84 10.92
CA VAL A 55 -3.30 13.45 11.17
C VAL A 55 -2.38 14.65 10.97
N LYS A 56 -1.23 14.63 11.64
CA LYS A 56 -0.08 15.48 11.35
C LYS A 56 0.95 14.66 10.59
N THR A 57 1.38 15.14 9.43
CA THR A 57 2.30 14.38 8.58
C THR A 57 3.76 14.70 8.85
N VAL A 58 4.62 13.71 8.64
CA VAL A 58 6.08 13.82 8.62
C VAL A 58 6.58 13.09 7.39
N ILE A 59 7.27 13.77 6.48
CA ILE A 59 7.89 13.13 5.31
C ILE A 59 9.29 12.68 5.67
N VAL A 60 9.60 11.41 5.44
CA VAL A 60 10.92 10.82 5.68
C VAL A 60 11.49 10.28 4.39
N ASP A 61 12.63 10.84 3.97
CA ASP A 61 13.39 10.34 2.82
C ASP A 61 14.38 9.26 3.29
N GLU A 62 13.90 8.05 3.31
CA GLU A 62 14.65 6.87 3.72
C GLU A 62 15.70 6.41 2.70
N THR A 63 15.68 6.96 1.48
CA THR A 63 16.72 6.69 0.45
C THR A 63 18.08 7.24 0.87
N LYS A 64 18.11 8.21 1.76
CA LYS A 64 19.32 8.76 2.37
C LYS A 64 20.03 7.78 3.31
N TRP A 65 19.35 6.70 3.73
CA TRP A 65 19.93 5.72 4.64
C TRP A 65 20.82 4.73 3.87
N PRO A 66 22.15 4.67 4.12
CA PRO A 66 23.07 3.87 3.32
C PRO A 66 23.03 2.38 3.64
N GLY A 67 22.28 1.95 4.67
CA GLY A 67 22.17 0.54 5.01
C GLY A 67 22.46 0.20 6.48
N THR A 68 22.94 -1.01 6.73
CA THR A 68 23.08 -1.59 8.06
C THR A 68 24.40 -1.19 8.75
N VAL A 69 24.32 -0.77 9.98
CA VAL A 69 25.48 -0.58 10.88
C VAL A 69 25.74 -1.90 11.60
N THR A 70 27.02 -2.32 11.70
CA THR A 70 27.42 -3.57 12.35
C THR A 70 28.34 -3.32 13.55
N GLY A 71 28.53 -4.33 14.41
CA GLY A 71 29.44 -4.30 15.55
C GLY A 71 28.77 -3.90 16.88
N PRO A 72 29.55 -3.64 17.94
CA PRO A 72 29.01 -3.32 19.26
C PRO A 72 28.05 -2.10 19.23
N PHE A 73 26.93 -2.20 19.92
CA PHE A 73 25.88 -1.17 19.98
C PHE A 73 25.32 -0.79 18.59
N ALA A 74 25.30 -1.74 17.64
CA ALA A 74 24.89 -1.51 16.25
C ALA A 74 23.53 -0.81 16.15
N HIS A 75 22.52 -1.26 16.88
CA HIS A 75 21.18 -0.68 16.87
C HIS A 75 21.16 0.78 17.30
N GLN A 76 21.81 1.13 18.43
CA GLN A 76 21.84 2.54 18.88
C GLN A 76 22.59 3.44 17.91
N ARG A 77 23.66 2.94 17.29
CA ARG A 77 24.42 3.71 16.28
C ARG A 77 23.63 3.85 14.99
N ALA A 78 22.90 2.81 14.59
CA ALA A 78 22.02 2.84 13.41
C ALA A 78 20.88 3.84 13.61
N ALA A 79 20.21 3.82 14.76
CA ALA A 79 19.15 4.78 15.08
C ALA A 79 19.66 6.23 15.01
N ARG A 80 20.78 6.54 15.68
CA ARG A 80 21.37 7.89 15.67
C ARG A 80 21.79 8.34 14.26
N ALA A 81 22.34 7.43 13.47
CA ALA A 81 22.76 7.73 12.10
C ALA A 81 21.54 8.00 11.22
N PHE A 82 20.48 7.19 11.35
CA PHE A 82 19.21 7.41 10.67
C PHE A 82 18.61 8.78 11.02
N GLU A 83 18.49 9.11 12.31
CA GLU A 83 17.97 10.39 12.78
C GLU A 83 18.72 11.58 12.20
N LYS A 84 20.07 11.48 12.15
CA LYS A 84 20.93 12.52 11.58
C LYS A 84 20.75 12.67 10.06
N LEU A 85 20.62 11.56 9.33
CA LEU A 85 20.57 11.56 7.86
C LEU A 85 19.17 11.86 7.32
N CYS A 86 18.15 11.29 7.94
CA CYS A 86 16.76 11.41 7.48
C CYS A 86 16.00 12.55 8.18
N GLY A 87 16.58 13.18 9.21
CA GLY A 87 16.02 14.34 9.88
C GLY A 87 14.78 14.07 10.74
N TRP A 88 14.48 12.79 11.04
CA TRP A 88 13.35 12.41 11.88
C TRP A 88 13.81 11.56 13.07
N LYS A 89 13.36 11.95 14.26
CA LYS A 89 13.61 11.25 15.51
C LYS A 89 12.32 10.71 16.10
N PHE A 90 12.32 9.42 16.39
CA PHE A 90 11.21 8.76 17.05
C PHE A 90 11.26 8.95 18.56
N ASP A 91 10.15 9.37 19.15
CA ASP A 91 9.95 9.37 20.61
C ASP A 91 8.83 8.38 20.98
N ARG A 92 9.21 7.22 21.55
CA ARG A 92 8.25 6.20 21.99
C ARG A 92 7.25 6.73 23.02
N ALA A 93 7.67 7.64 23.87
CA ALA A 93 6.81 8.19 24.94
C ALA A 93 5.67 9.06 24.41
N ALA A 94 5.79 9.57 23.17
CA ALA A 94 4.79 10.42 22.53
C ALA A 94 3.56 9.67 22.03
N TYR A 95 3.65 8.34 21.82
CA TYR A 95 2.62 7.58 21.12
C TYR A 95 2.04 6.45 21.97
N GLU A 96 0.74 6.17 21.77
CA GLU A 96 0.04 5.01 22.32
C GLU A 96 0.45 3.74 21.58
N ASN A 97 0.22 3.71 20.28
CA ASN A 97 0.58 2.61 19.39
C ASN A 97 1.41 3.11 18.21
N VAL A 98 2.22 2.21 17.65
CA VAL A 98 2.99 2.42 16.42
C VAL A 98 2.52 1.37 15.43
N TYR A 99 1.96 1.79 14.30
CA TYR A 99 1.51 0.93 13.22
C TYR A 99 2.49 0.99 12.06
N ILE A 100 2.91 -0.16 11.58
CA ILE A 100 3.78 -0.29 10.40
C ILE A 100 3.22 -1.37 9.48
N HIS A 101 3.37 -1.20 8.18
CA HIS A 101 2.92 -2.20 7.19
C HIS A 101 4.05 -3.08 6.67
N ASN A 102 5.29 -2.75 7.05
CA ASN A 102 6.47 -3.36 6.47
C ASN A 102 7.64 -3.28 7.43
N ASP A 103 7.90 -4.35 8.20
CA ASP A 103 8.96 -4.39 9.21
C ASP A 103 10.36 -4.66 8.62
N TRP A 104 10.46 -4.99 7.31
CA TRP A 104 11.70 -5.12 6.56
C TRP A 104 12.12 -3.83 5.83
N SER A 105 11.25 -2.81 5.77
CA SER A 105 11.60 -1.49 5.24
C SER A 105 12.70 -0.81 6.06
N VAL A 106 13.24 0.29 5.55
CA VAL A 106 14.20 1.11 6.31
C VAL A 106 13.56 1.64 7.59
N LEU A 107 12.32 2.14 7.50
CA LEU A 107 11.57 2.63 8.66
C LEU A 107 11.21 1.51 9.65
N GLY A 108 10.84 0.32 9.15
CA GLY A 108 10.60 -0.86 10.00
C GLY A 108 11.86 -1.29 10.75
N ARG A 109 13.03 -1.29 10.10
CA ARG A 109 14.31 -1.54 10.76
C ARG A 109 14.67 -0.47 11.78
N TYR A 110 14.39 0.80 11.48
CA TYR A 110 14.58 1.90 12.44
C TYR A 110 13.72 1.71 13.70
N MET A 111 12.48 1.21 13.59
CA MET A 111 11.68 0.87 14.76
C MET A 111 12.35 -0.22 15.60
N GLN A 112 12.96 -1.24 15.00
CA GLN A 112 13.72 -2.26 15.70
C GLN A 112 14.99 -1.67 16.36
N ASP A 113 15.68 -0.76 15.68
CA ASP A 113 16.85 -0.05 16.23
C ASP A 113 16.48 0.80 17.45
N CYS A 114 15.32 1.42 17.44
CA CYS A 114 14.75 2.16 18.57
C CYS A 114 14.19 1.25 19.67
N ARG A 115 14.13 -0.07 19.46
CA ARG A 115 13.47 -1.04 20.34
C ARG A 115 12.00 -0.64 20.60
N ALA A 116 11.35 -0.11 19.60
CA ALA A 116 9.97 0.35 19.67
C ALA A 116 9.01 -0.83 19.48
N GLY A 117 8.11 -1.06 20.44
CA GLY A 117 7.00 -1.98 20.24
C GLY A 117 6.10 -1.47 19.11
N TYR A 118 5.81 -2.32 18.09
CA TYR A 118 5.00 -1.96 16.94
C TYR A 118 3.95 -3.02 16.63
N ILE A 119 2.90 -2.59 15.95
CA ILE A 119 1.86 -3.42 15.38
C ILE A 119 2.18 -3.53 13.89
N LEU A 120 2.34 -4.77 13.41
CA LEU A 120 2.54 -5.04 12.00
C LEU A 120 1.18 -5.21 11.32
N CYS A 121 0.91 -4.39 10.31
CA CYS A 121 -0.32 -4.45 9.52
C CYS A 121 -0.04 -5.06 8.13
N GLU A 122 -1.09 -5.49 7.44
CA GLU A 122 -0.96 -5.91 6.05
C GLU A 122 -0.40 -4.80 5.16
N ASP A 123 0.56 -5.18 4.30
CA ASP A 123 1.18 -4.28 3.34
C ASP A 123 0.20 -3.85 2.23
N THR A 124 -0.58 -4.80 1.72
CA THR A 124 -1.67 -4.59 0.76
C THR A 124 -2.86 -5.47 1.14
N PHE A 125 -4.04 -5.18 0.58
CA PHE A 125 -5.27 -5.91 0.86
C PHE A 125 -5.09 -7.42 0.69
N GLY A 126 -5.31 -8.17 1.77
CA GLY A 126 -5.22 -9.63 1.79
C GLY A 126 -3.81 -10.21 1.55
N SER A 127 -2.75 -9.41 1.70
CA SER A 127 -1.37 -9.87 1.47
C SER A 127 -0.90 -10.90 2.48
N THR A 128 -1.53 -10.99 3.64
CA THR A 128 -1.23 -11.98 4.67
C THR A 128 -2.08 -13.25 4.56
N LEU A 129 -3.09 -13.28 3.71
CA LEU A 129 -3.98 -14.42 3.59
C LEU A 129 -3.21 -15.64 3.07
N GLY A 130 -3.27 -16.70 3.86
CA GLY A 130 -2.62 -18.00 3.60
C GLY A 130 -3.06 -18.65 2.29
N PRO A 131 -2.62 -19.85 1.97
CA PRO A 131 -2.03 -20.28 0.71
C PRO A 131 -2.93 -20.05 -0.49
N ASP A 132 -3.13 -18.85 -0.84
CA ASP A 132 -3.54 -18.49 -2.18
C ASP A 132 -2.33 -18.66 -3.10
N GLN A 133 -2.53 -19.15 -4.27
CA GLN A 133 -1.53 -19.76 -5.16
C GLN A 133 -0.24 -18.97 -5.40
N HIS A 134 -0.29 -17.65 -5.25
CA HIS A 134 0.88 -16.78 -5.37
C HIS A 134 1.68 -16.64 -4.07
N LEU A 135 1.01 -16.77 -2.92
CA LEU A 135 1.63 -16.58 -1.62
C LEU A 135 2.58 -17.75 -1.25
N VAL A 136 2.42 -18.94 -1.83
CA VAL A 136 3.35 -20.04 -1.54
C VAL A 136 4.76 -19.73 -2.05
N THR A 137 4.88 -19.10 -3.23
CA THR A 137 6.18 -18.67 -3.76
C THR A 137 6.72 -17.48 -2.97
N ASP A 138 5.85 -16.53 -2.64
CA ASP A 138 6.20 -15.35 -1.86
C ASP A 138 6.52 -15.72 -0.41
N GLN A 139 5.87 -16.73 0.16
CA GLN A 139 6.16 -17.29 1.48
C GLN A 139 7.56 -17.87 1.57
N ARG A 140 7.99 -18.65 0.57
CA ARG A 140 9.37 -19.17 0.52
C ARG A 140 10.38 -18.06 0.39
N ALA A 141 10.15 -17.10 -0.51
CA ALA A 141 11.01 -15.94 -0.67
C ALA A 141 11.09 -15.11 0.62
N ALA A 142 9.97 -14.94 1.32
CA ALA A 142 9.91 -14.24 2.61
C ALA A 142 10.67 -14.99 3.70
N ALA A 143 10.50 -16.32 3.81
CA ALA A 143 11.23 -17.15 4.77
C ALA A 143 12.74 -17.14 4.51
N ASP A 144 13.15 -17.25 3.25
CA ASP A 144 14.57 -17.16 2.84
C ASP A 144 15.15 -15.78 3.13
N PHE A 145 14.40 -14.73 2.86
CA PHE A 145 14.79 -13.37 3.18
C PHE A 145 14.94 -13.17 4.69
N ALA A 146 13.96 -13.59 5.48
CA ALA A 146 14.01 -13.51 6.95
C ALA A 146 15.20 -14.30 7.50
N ALA A 147 15.47 -15.52 7.00
CA ALA A 147 16.62 -16.33 7.40
C ALA A 147 17.95 -15.62 7.11
N LYS A 148 18.09 -15.01 5.94
CA LYS A 148 19.27 -14.22 5.57
C LYS A 148 19.47 -12.99 6.47
N GLN A 149 18.38 -12.34 6.87
CA GLN A 149 18.45 -11.12 7.67
C GLN A 149 18.65 -11.38 9.15
N ARG A 150 18.33 -12.58 9.67
CA ARG A 150 18.64 -12.97 11.08
C ARG A 150 20.12 -12.83 11.38
N GLY A 151 20.99 -13.14 10.44
CA GLY A 151 22.44 -12.92 10.57
C GLY A 151 22.86 -11.46 10.66
N LYS A 152 21.97 -10.49 10.34
CA LYS A 152 22.25 -9.06 10.42
C LYS A 152 21.61 -8.38 11.67
N GLY A 153 21.02 -9.16 12.56
CA GLY A 153 20.44 -8.66 13.81
C GLY A 153 19.01 -8.14 13.70
N TYR A 154 18.38 -8.16 12.51
CA TYR A 154 16.97 -7.85 12.33
C TYR A 154 16.14 -9.11 12.10
N LEU A 155 14.91 -9.08 12.60
CA LEU A 155 13.92 -10.13 12.38
C LEU A 155 12.68 -9.48 11.74
N TYR A 156 12.12 -10.14 10.72
CA TYR A 156 11.04 -9.62 9.93
C TYR A 156 9.82 -10.54 9.97
N TRP A 157 8.77 -10.11 9.32
CA TRP A 157 7.51 -10.87 9.21
C TRP A 157 6.92 -11.19 10.57
N GLY A 158 6.98 -10.20 11.48
CA GLY A 158 6.47 -10.35 12.83
C GLY A 158 7.32 -11.19 13.79
N ASP A 159 8.46 -11.73 13.35
CA ASP A 159 9.38 -12.50 14.22
C ASP A 159 10.14 -11.61 15.22
N SER A 160 10.23 -10.32 14.96
CA SER A 160 10.90 -9.38 15.86
C SER A 160 10.29 -9.39 17.25
N PRO A 161 11.09 -9.36 18.33
CA PRO A 161 10.58 -9.22 19.71
C PRO A 161 9.85 -7.90 19.93
N TRP A 162 10.04 -6.93 19.04
CA TRP A 162 9.37 -5.63 19.08
C TRP A 162 8.02 -5.63 18.33
N CYS A 163 7.71 -6.66 17.54
CA CYS A 163 6.37 -6.85 16.99
C CYS A 163 5.44 -7.38 18.08
N VAL A 164 4.57 -6.52 18.60
CA VAL A 164 3.67 -6.88 19.70
C VAL A 164 2.36 -7.50 19.21
N ARG A 165 1.94 -7.20 17.99
CA ARG A 165 0.71 -7.69 17.37
C ARG A 165 0.85 -7.65 15.84
N ILE A 166 0.13 -8.54 15.16
CA ILE A 166 0.05 -8.61 13.70
C ILE A 166 -1.43 -8.56 13.32
N GLU A 167 -1.80 -7.57 12.52
CA GLU A 167 -3.16 -7.38 12.03
C GLU A 167 -3.26 -7.84 10.59
N SER A 168 -4.19 -8.75 10.31
CA SER A 168 -4.46 -9.27 8.97
C SER A 168 -5.94 -9.25 8.66
N GLU A 169 -6.29 -9.35 7.37
CA GLU A 169 -7.67 -9.44 6.90
C GLU A 169 -8.42 -10.63 7.55
N ASP A 170 -7.73 -11.76 7.72
CA ASP A 170 -8.26 -12.96 8.38
C ASP A 170 -7.12 -13.74 9.03
N ALA A 171 -6.97 -13.58 10.33
CA ALA A 171 -5.91 -14.23 11.11
C ALA A 171 -5.96 -15.76 11.06
N ALA A 172 -7.17 -16.35 10.94
CA ALA A 172 -7.33 -17.81 10.90
C ALA A 172 -6.80 -18.42 9.60
N ARG A 173 -6.75 -17.65 8.52
CA ARG A 173 -6.24 -18.07 7.21
C ARG A 173 -4.77 -17.75 7.01
N CYS A 174 -4.16 -16.97 7.92
CA CYS A 174 -2.77 -16.58 7.81
C CYS A 174 -1.85 -17.65 8.40
N THR A 175 -0.96 -18.21 7.58
CA THR A 175 0.00 -19.25 8.00
C THR A 175 1.45 -18.75 8.00
N LEU A 176 1.68 -17.49 7.61
CA LEU A 176 3.02 -16.91 7.44
C LEU A 176 3.65 -16.40 8.71
N PHE A 177 2.82 -15.97 9.66
CA PHE A 177 3.24 -15.21 10.80
C PHE A 177 3.06 -15.99 12.11
N PRO A 178 3.72 -15.56 13.22
CA PRO A 178 3.53 -16.18 14.53
C PRO A 178 2.06 -16.12 14.97
N ALA A 179 1.36 -17.25 15.00
CA ALA A 179 -0.07 -17.33 15.30
C ALA A 179 -0.47 -16.65 16.62
N ALA A 180 0.40 -16.73 17.65
CA ALA A 180 0.14 -16.13 18.94
C ALA A 180 0.06 -14.58 18.92
N ARG A 181 0.49 -13.93 17.84
CA ARG A 181 0.46 -12.47 17.67
C ARG A 181 -0.63 -12.02 16.68
N MET A 182 -1.27 -12.96 16.00
CA MET A 182 -2.24 -12.66 14.94
C MET A 182 -3.58 -12.18 15.50
N VAL A 183 -4.12 -11.14 14.89
CA VAL A 183 -5.46 -10.61 15.15
C VAL A 183 -6.12 -10.31 13.80
N THR A 184 -7.39 -10.65 13.68
CA THR A 184 -8.20 -10.25 12.53
C THR A 184 -8.56 -8.77 12.65
N ASP A 185 -8.19 -7.99 11.63
CA ASP A 185 -8.58 -6.60 11.44
C ASP A 185 -8.92 -6.41 9.96
N SER A 186 -10.18 -6.65 9.62
CA SER A 186 -10.65 -6.70 8.24
C SER A 186 -10.71 -5.31 7.62
N LYS A 187 -9.94 -5.12 6.56
CA LYS A 187 -9.96 -3.91 5.73
C LYS A 187 -11.18 -3.89 4.82
N ALA A 188 -11.71 -5.08 4.45
CA ALA A 188 -12.99 -5.18 3.75
C ALA A 188 -14.10 -4.54 4.60
N ILE A 189 -14.24 -4.97 5.86
CA ILE A 189 -15.24 -4.41 6.78
C ILE A 189 -15.01 -2.90 6.99
N LEU A 190 -13.75 -2.48 7.15
CA LEU A 190 -13.41 -1.05 7.27
C LEU A 190 -13.93 -0.26 6.07
N LEU A 191 -13.64 -0.70 4.85
CA LEU A 191 -14.00 0.01 3.62
C LEU A 191 -15.49 -0.08 3.28
N GLU A 192 -16.16 -1.18 3.62
CA GLU A 192 -17.61 -1.35 3.42
C GLU A 192 -18.44 -0.51 4.42
N SER A 193 -17.91 -0.26 5.60
CA SER A 193 -18.61 0.46 6.69
C SER A 193 -18.37 1.98 6.68
N LEU A 194 -17.86 2.56 5.59
CA LEU A 194 -17.56 3.98 5.52
C LEU A 194 -18.82 4.85 5.61
N THR A 195 -18.80 5.79 6.54
CA THR A 195 -19.79 6.87 6.62
C THR A 195 -19.63 7.86 5.46
N ASP A 196 -20.67 8.66 5.19
CA ASP A 196 -20.58 9.70 4.15
C ASP A 196 -19.51 10.75 4.47
N ALA A 197 -19.30 11.04 5.76
CA ALA A 197 -18.22 11.94 6.20
C ALA A 197 -16.82 11.36 5.89
N GLU A 198 -16.60 10.06 6.12
CA GLU A 198 -15.35 9.38 5.79
C GLU A 198 -15.13 9.31 4.27
N LYS A 199 -16.18 9.00 3.49
CA LYS A 199 -16.12 9.05 2.02
C LYS A 199 -15.79 10.46 1.51
N ALA A 200 -16.39 11.50 2.09
CA ALA A 200 -16.07 12.89 1.75
C ALA A 200 -14.61 13.25 2.08
N LEU A 201 -14.12 12.81 3.26
CA LEU A 201 -12.73 12.98 3.65
C LEU A 201 -11.78 12.31 2.64
N VAL A 202 -12.02 11.06 2.29
CA VAL A 202 -11.20 10.31 1.32
C VAL A 202 -11.22 10.99 -0.05
N ARG A 203 -12.38 11.43 -0.54
CA ARG A 203 -12.49 12.18 -1.79
C ARG A 203 -11.62 13.43 -1.77
N ARG A 204 -11.69 14.23 -0.72
CA ARG A 204 -10.90 15.47 -0.56
C ARG A 204 -9.39 15.22 -0.59
N ILE A 205 -8.93 14.07 -0.09
CA ILE A 205 -7.51 13.75 0.02
C ILE A 205 -6.98 13.11 -1.25
N PHE A 206 -7.71 12.18 -1.85
CA PHE A 206 -7.20 11.33 -2.93
C PHE A 206 -7.69 11.71 -4.33
N LEU A 207 -8.79 12.48 -4.46
CA LEU A 207 -9.29 12.91 -5.75
C LEU A 207 -8.84 14.36 -6.01
N THR A 208 -7.81 14.54 -6.83
CA THR A 208 -7.34 15.86 -7.24
C THR A 208 -7.99 16.29 -8.58
N GLN A 209 -8.64 15.35 -9.28
CA GLN A 209 -9.40 15.59 -10.49
C GLN A 209 -10.84 15.07 -10.34
N PRO A 210 -11.82 15.73 -10.95
CA PRO A 210 -13.19 15.23 -10.95
C PRO A 210 -13.27 13.87 -11.66
N LEU A 211 -13.97 12.93 -11.04
CA LEU A 211 -14.31 11.66 -11.69
C LEU A 211 -15.51 11.87 -12.62
N PRO A 212 -15.59 11.13 -13.73
CA PRO A 212 -16.75 11.18 -14.62
C PRO A 212 -18.03 10.80 -13.86
N GLU A 213 -19.13 11.45 -14.20
CA GLU A 213 -20.44 11.18 -13.58
C GLU A 213 -21.10 9.92 -14.14
N LYS A 214 -20.76 9.53 -15.35
CA LYS A 214 -21.33 8.38 -16.06
C LYS A 214 -20.27 7.67 -16.88
N ALA A 215 -20.34 6.36 -16.91
CA ALA A 215 -19.53 5.52 -17.77
C ALA A 215 -20.25 4.17 -18.00
N ASP A 216 -21.44 4.21 -18.60
CA ASP A 216 -22.24 3.02 -18.84
C ASP A 216 -21.46 2.00 -19.69
N GLY A 217 -21.37 0.77 -19.22
CA GLY A 217 -20.66 -0.30 -19.88
C GLY A 217 -19.13 -0.16 -19.89
N ALA A 218 -18.54 0.75 -19.10
CA ALA A 218 -17.11 0.99 -19.10
C ALA A 218 -16.29 -0.19 -18.62
N THR A 219 -15.07 -0.29 -19.15
CA THR A 219 -14.04 -1.21 -18.67
C THR A 219 -12.96 -0.46 -17.90
N LEU A 220 -12.57 -0.97 -16.73
CA LEU A 220 -11.42 -0.52 -15.98
C LEU A 220 -10.23 -1.45 -16.22
N LEU A 221 -9.15 -0.94 -16.78
CA LEU A 221 -7.86 -1.60 -16.87
C LEU A 221 -6.97 -1.18 -15.69
N LEU A 222 -6.46 -2.17 -14.96
CA LEU A 222 -5.56 -1.99 -13.81
C LEU A 222 -4.20 -2.60 -14.14
N PRO A 223 -3.33 -1.88 -14.86
CA PRO A 223 -2.02 -2.39 -15.23
C PRO A 223 -1.08 -2.50 -14.02
N ARG A 224 -0.22 -3.52 -14.04
CA ARG A 224 0.96 -3.64 -13.19
C ARG A 224 2.18 -3.12 -13.94
N SER A 225 3.17 -2.60 -13.23
CA SER A 225 4.42 -2.13 -13.84
C SER A 225 5.42 -3.28 -13.99
N PHE A 226 5.33 -4.02 -15.08
CA PHE A 226 6.28 -5.10 -15.39
C PHE A 226 7.66 -4.59 -15.79
N VAL A 227 7.73 -3.39 -16.37
CA VAL A 227 9.00 -2.71 -16.69
C VAL A 227 9.77 -2.37 -15.42
N ALA A 228 9.11 -1.78 -14.42
CA ALA A 228 9.75 -1.47 -13.14
C ALA A 228 10.16 -2.73 -12.36
N ASP A 229 9.45 -3.85 -12.57
CA ASP A 229 9.78 -5.15 -11.99
C ASP A 229 10.89 -5.89 -12.79
N GLY A 230 11.38 -5.32 -13.91
CA GLY A 230 12.43 -5.92 -14.75
C GLY A 230 11.98 -7.14 -15.55
N LEU A 231 10.68 -7.36 -15.72
CA LEU A 231 10.09 -8.55 -16.32
C LEU A 231 9.88 -8.43 -17.85
N MET A 232 9.88 -7.20 -18.38
CA MET A 232 9.75 -6.93 -19.83
C MET A 232 10.22 -5.52 -20.18
N THR A 233 10.40 -5.28 -21.47
CA THR A 233 10.70 -3.94 -22.01
C THR A 233 9.41 -3.11 -22.09
N GLN A 234 9.55 -1.78 -22.22
CA GLN A 234 8.40 -0.88 -22.39
C GLN A 234 7.55 -1.27 -23.61
N GLY A 235 8.18 -1.51 -24.77
CA GLY A 235 7.45 -1.92 -25.97
C GLY A 235 6.68 -3.24 -25.83
N GLN A 236 7.20 -4.19 -25.08
CA GLN A 236 6.51 -5.44 -24.77
C GLN A 236 5.30 -5.20 -23.85
N GLN A 237 5.45 -4.36 -22.81
CA GLN A 237 4.36 -3.97 -21.92
C GLN A 237 3.24 -3.25 -22.68
N ASP A 238 3.60 -2.31 -23.54
CA ASP A 238 2.67 -1.53 -24.34
C ASP A 238 1.86 -2.42 -25.30
N ALA A 239 2.55 -3.32 -26.03
CA ALA A 239 1.91 -4.29 -26.93
C ALA A 239 0.95 -5.20 -26.16
N MET A 240 1.36 -5.71 -25.02
CA MET A 240 0.55 -6.58 -24.18
C MET A 240 -0.71 -5.88 -23.68
N PHE A 241 -0.61 -4.67 -23.12
CA PHE A 241 -1.79 -3.98 -22.62
C PHE A 241 -2.71 -3.51 -23.76
N LYS A 242 -2.19 -3.18 -24.95
CA LYS A 242 -3.01 -2.97 -26.15
C LYS A 242 -3.80 -4.22 -26.53
N ALA A 243 -3.16 -5.38 -26.52
CA ALA A 243 -3.81 -6.66 -26.83
C ALA A 243 -4.86 -7.04 -25.78
N VAL A 244 -4.56 -6.84 -24.48
CA VAL A 244 -5.51 -7.05 -23.38
C VAL A 244 -6.72 -6.14 -23.53
N ALA A 245 -6.52 -4.83 -23.73
CA ALA A 245 -7.61 -3.88 -23.93
C ALA A 245 -8.45 -4.25 -25.18
N LYS A 246 -7.80 -4.55 -26.30
CA LYS A 246 -8.51 -4.96 -27.54
C LYS A 246 -9.40 -6.18 -27.32
N LYS A 247 -8.97 -7.15 -26.50
CA LYS A 247 -9.72 -8.40 -26.27
C LYS A 247 -10.82 -8.23 -25.24
N TYR A 248 -10.58 -7.47 -24.18
CA TYR A 248 -11.43 -7.48 -22.99
C TYR A 248 -12.20 -6.19 -22.76
N ALA A 249 -11.79 -5.05 -23.36
CA ALA A 249 -12.54 -3.82 -23.16
C ALA A 249 -13.90 -3.88 -23.83
N VAL A 250 -14.90 -3.46 -23.07
CA VAL A 250 -16.26 -3.17 -23.52
C VAL A 250 -16.59 -1.72 -23.15
N GLY A 251 -17.26 -0.99 -24.04
CA GLY A 251 -17.56 0.43 -23.80
C GLY A 251 -16.33 1.33 -23.58
N PRO A 252 -16.49 2.44 -22.87
CA PRO A 252 -15.40 3.38 -22.57
C PRO A 252 -14.28 2.72 -21.75
N LEU A 253 -13.03 3.04 -22.06
CA LEU A 253 -11.87 2.51 -21.35
C LEU A 253 -11.38 3.49 -20.27
N PHE A 254 -11.30 3.01 -19.06
CA PHE A 254 -10.64 3.68 -17.94
C PHE A 254 -9.36 2.95 -17.59
N ILE A 255 -8.32 3.68 -17.24
CA ILE A 255 -7.03 3.10 -16.85
C ILE A 255 -6.62 3.67 -15.51
N LYS A 256 -6.51 2.81 -14.49
CA LYS A 256 -5.94 3.18 -13.19
C LYS A 256 -4.53 2.65 -13.10
N THR A 257 -3.57 3.55 -13.32
CA THR A 257 -2.15 3.19 -13.39
C THR A 257 -1.60 2.75 -12.03
N HIS A 258 -0.64 1.83 -12.06
CA HIS A 258 0.11 1.44 -10.86
C HIS A 258 1.03 2.60 -10.42
N PRO A 259 1.22 2.86 -9.11
CA PRO A 259 2.05 3.97 -8.61
C PRO A 259 3.49 4.00 -9.16
N ARG A 260 4.09 2.82 -9.39
CA ARG A 260 5.46 2.68 -9.94
C ARG A 260 5.53 2.64 -11.47
N ASP A 261 4.38 2.66 -12.15
CA ASP A 261 4.33 2.59 -13.61
C ASP A 261 4.53 3.97 -14.23
N MET A 262 5.53 4.10 -15.09
CA MET A 262 5.87 5.34 -15.79
C MET A 262 5.37 5.36 -17.24
N THR A 263 4.57 4.38 -17.64
CA THR A 263 3.97 4.31 -18.99
C THR A 263 3.05 5.50 -19.22
N ASP A 264 3.21 6.17 -20.34
CA ASP A 264 2.28 7.20 -20.81
C ASP A 264 1.03 6.54 -21.42
N TYR A 265 0.11 6.18 -20.53
CA TYR A 265 -1.15 5.55 -20.96
C TYR A 265 -2.05 6.47 -21.77
N LYS A 266 -1.89 7.79 -21.65
CA LYS A 266 -2.66 8.74 -22.48
C LYS A 266 -2.18 8.73 -23.93
N ALA A 267 -0.88 8.63 -24.15
CA ALA A 267 -0.34 8.43 -25.50
C ALA A 267 -0.66 7.04 -26.06
N LEU A 268 -0.63 6.00 -25.17
CA LEU A 268 -0.90 4.62 -25.59
C LEU A 268 -2.37 4.37 -25.95
N PHE A 269 -3.31 5.04 -25.26
CA PHE A 269 -4.77 4.96 -25.39
C PHE A 269 -5.38 6.37 -25.39
N PRO A 270 -5.34 7.10 -26.52
CA PRO A 270 -5.77 8.50 -26.58
C PRO A 270 -7.23 8.75 -26.15
N ASP A 271 -8.11 7.78 -26.39
CA ASP A 271 -9.53 7.87 -26.05
C ASP A 271 -9.86 7.39 -24.64
N ALA A 272 -8.88 6.85 -23.89
CA ALA A 272 -9.10 6.37 -22.54
C ALA A 272 -9.11 7.51 -21.51
N THR A 273 -9.90 7.32 -20.45
CA THR A 273 -9.82 8.12 -19.24
C THR A 273 -8.73 7.54 -18.31
N VAL A 274 -7.60 8.22 -18.22
CA VAL A 274 -6.50 7.81 -17.33
C VAL A 274 -6.71 8.43 -15.95
N LEU A 275 -6.87 7.56 -14.94
CA LEU A 275 -7.08 7.97 -13.54
C LEU A 275 -5.75 8.25 -12.85
N GLU A 276 -5.80 9.06 -11.80
CA GLU A 276 -4.62 9.47 -11.05
C GLU A 276 -3.82 8.30 -10.50
N ARG A 277 -2.50 8.36 -10.70
CA ARG A 277 -1.56 7.34 -10.25
C ARG A 277 -1.52 7.20 -8.72
N THR A 278 -1.66 8.30 -8.01
CA THR A 278 -1.50 8.37 -6.55
C THR A 278 -2.75 7.99 -5.77
N MET A 279 -3.92 7.91 -6.43
CA MET A 279 -5.16 7.46 -5.81
C MET A 279 -5.12 5.93 -5.60
N PRO A 280 -5.40 5.40 -4.41
CA PRO A 280 -5.63 3.96 -4.23
C PRO A 280 -6.81 3.46 -5.07
N SER A 281 -6.69 2.26 -5.66
CA SER A 281 -7.79 1.67 -6.46
C SER A 281 -9.06 1.45 -5.64
N GLU A 282 -8.91 1.19 -4.35
CA GLU A 282 -9.99 0.96 -3.38
C GLU A 282 -10.92 2.18 -3.25
N VAL A 283 -10.41 3.38 -3.51
CA VAL A 283 -11.20 4.62 -3.53
C VAL A 283 -12.31 4.56 -4.57
N LEU A 284 -12.10 3.86 -5.68
CA LEU A 284 -13.10 3.69 -6.74
C LEU A 284 -14.33 2.91 -6.28
N ASN A 285 -14.20 2.04 -5.25
CA ASN A 285 -15.31 1.24 -4.73
C ASN A 285 -16.46 2.08 -4.18
N PHE A 286 -16.18 3.31 -3.73
CA PHE A 286 -17.17 4.16 -3.06
C PHE A 286 -17.18 5.63 -3.51
N CYS A 287 -16.27 6.00 -4.43
CA CYS A 287 -16.22 7.37 -4.96
C CYS A 287 -16.91 7.53 -6.31
N LEU A 288 -17.14 6.44 -7.05
CA LEU A 288 -17.82 6.46 -8.34
C LEU A 288 -19.33 6.40 -8.15
N PRO A 289 -20.09 7.15 -8.95
CA PRO A 289 -21.56 7.06 -8.99
C PRO A 289 -22.06 5.89 -9.86
N PHE A 290 -21.17 5.09 -10.45
CA PHE A 290 -21.45 3.96 -11.33
C PHE A 290 -20.50 2.78 -11.06
N HIS A 291 -20.88 1.59 -11.55
CA HIS A 291 -20.00 0.43 -11.60
C HIS A 291 -19.42 0.25 -12.99
N PHE A 292 -18.21 -0.27 -13.08
CA PHE A 292 -17.66 -0.73 -14.35
C PHE A 292 -18.35 -2.04 -14.76
N ALA A 293 -18.68 -2.19 -16.04
CA ALA A 293 -19.13 -3.50 -16.53
C ALA A 293 -18.02 -4.55 -16.36
N ARG A 294 -16.76 -4.12 -16.45
CA ARG A 294 -15.62 -5.02 -16.36
C ARG A 294 -14.41 -4.34 -15.75
N ALA A 295 -13.68 -5.09 -14.90
CA ALA A 295 -12.34 -4.73 -14.44
C ALA A 295 -11.34 -5.81 -14.85
N VAL A 296 -10.22 -5.40 -15.47
CA VAL A 296 -9.21 -6.31 -16.02
C VAL A 296 -7.84 -5.99 -15.41
N THR A 297 -7.13 -7.02 -14.98
CA THR A 297 -5.74 -6.87 -14.51
C THR A 297 -4.89 -8.05 -14.97
N VAL A 298 -3.56 -7.87 -14.95
CA VAL A 298 -2.58 -8.91 -15.27
C VAL A 298 -1.69 -9.11 -14.06
N GLN A 299 -1.66 -10.31 -13.53
CA GLN A 299 -0.79 -10.76 -12.42
C GLN A 299 -0.77 -9.77 -11.22
N SER A 300 -1.95 -9.30 -10.80
CA SER A 300 -2.09 -8.38 -9.68
C SER A 300 -3.25 -8.78 -8.79
N PHE A 301 -3.11 -8.56 -7.49
CA PHE A 301 -4.15 -8.85 -6.48
C PHE A 301 -5.17 -7.73 -6.30
N VAL A 302 -5.03 -6.63 -7.03
CA VAL A 302 -5.86 -5.43 -6.89
C VAL A 302 -7.37 -5.71 -6.98
N LEU A 303 -7.79 -6.74 -7.72
CA LEU A 303 -9.20 -7.11 -7.86
C LEU A 303 -9.80 -7.85 -6.65
N ARG A 304 -9.00 -8.24 -5.65
CA ARG A 304 -9.51 -8.95 -4.46
C ARG A 304 -10.45 -8.08 -3.64
N GLY A 305 -10.04 -6.85 -3.34
CA GLY A 305 -10.86 -5.88 -2.62
C GLY A 305 -11.66 -4.93 -3.50
N PHE A 306 -11.70 -5.17 -4.83
CA PHE A 306 -12.38 -4.29 -5.76
C PHE A 306 -13.85 -4.68 -5.93
N THR A 307 -14.79 -3.78 -5.62
CA THR A 307 -16.23 -4.03 -5.68
C THR A 307 -16.96 -3.21 -6.74
N ALA A 308 -16.29 -2.22 -7.34
CA ALA A 308 -16.89 -1.31 -8.30
C ALA A 308 -16.93 -1.86 -9.75
N ALA A 309 -16.96 -3.19 -9.94
CA ALA A 309 -17.10 -3.82 -11.25
C ALA A 309 -17.97 -5.07 -11.17
N ASP A 310 -18.80 -5.27 -12.18
CA ASP A 310 -19.71 -6.42 -12.30
C ASP A 310 -18.94 -7.70 -12.69
N GLU A 311 -18.00 -7.60 -13.62
CA GLU A 311 -17.13 -8.69 -14.05
C GLU A 311 -15.66 -8.37 -13.71
N LYS A 312 -14.95 -9.35 -13.16
CA LYS A 312 -13.52 -9.24 -12.81
C LYS A 312 -12.71 -10.26 -13.60
N ILE A 313 -11.76 -9.78 -14.41
CA ILE A 313 -10.87 -10.62 -15.21
C ILE A 313 -9.45 -10.49 -14.67
N HIS A 314 -8.93 -11.59 -14.16
CA HIS A 314 -7.56 -11.70 -13.72
C HIS A 314 -6.80 -12.62 -14.70
N LEU A 315 -5.83 -12.05 -15.40
CA LEU A 315 -4.95 -12.79 -16.32
C LEU A 315 -3.62 -13.08 -15.62
N THR A 316 -3.08 -14.25 -15.87
CA THR A 316 -1.66 -14.50 -15.62
C THR A 316 -0.81 -13.77 -16.66
N LEU A 317 0.47 -13.55 -16.38
CA LEU A 317 1.38 -12.93 -17.31
C LEU A 317 1.49 -13.73 -18.63
N ASP A 318 1.49 -15.07 -18.53
CA ASP A 318 1.58 -15.95 -19.69
C ASP A 318 0.33 -15.91 -20.56
N GLU A 319 -0.87 -15.81 -19.95
CA GLU A 319 -2.11 -15.62 -20.69
C GLU A 319 -2.12 -14.27 -21.43
N ALA A 320 -1.66 -13.21 -20.76
CA ALA A 320 -1.60 -11.89 -21.38
C ALA A 320 -0.57 -11.83 -22.52
N LYS A 321 0.61 -12.46 -22.36
CA LYS A 321 1.64 -12.55 -23.41
C LYS A 321 1.17 -13.31 -24.65
N LYS A 322 0.30 -14.31 -24.50
CA LYS A 322 -0.25 -15.06 -25.65
C LYS A 322 -1.22 -14.26 -26.51
N LEU A 323 -1.60 -13.05 -26.08
CA LEU A 323 -2.49 -12.17 -26.86
C LEU A 323 -1.74 -11.31 -27.88
N VAL A 324 -0.43 -11.16 -27.72
CA VAL A 324 0.46 -10.43 -28.59
C VAL A 324 0.98 -11.33 -29.70
#